data_03a636f66e31cf21bf80a5e9943686f7
#
_entry.id   03a636f66e31cf21bf80a5e9943686f7
#
_cell.length_a   1.000
_cell.length_b   1.000
_cell.length_c   1.000
_cell.angle_alpha   90.00
_cell.angle_beta   90.00
_cell.angle_gamma   90.00
#
_symmetry.space_group_name_H-M   'P 1'
#
loop_
_entity.id
_entity.type
_entity.pdbx_description
1 polymer ?
#
loop_
_entity_poly.entity_id
_entity_poly.type
_entity_poly.pdbx_seq_one_letter_code
_entity_poly.pdbx_strand_id
1 'polypeptide(L)'
;MLQLGRPSPGRPFLLQCLRTRACAASRAGMSDSAPIAILLLSGGLDSMTVGGLAREQGYRLFALTIDYRQRHRVELDAAARVAAALEVERHVVLPLDLSRFGGSALTDAIDVPKDGVGEGIPVTYVPARNTIFLSLCLGWAEAAGASDIFIGVNALDYSGYPDCRPDFIHAFEDMARLATKAGVEGGRTTIRTPLIAMSKAQIAAEAARLGLDAGMSWSCYDPTPDLKHCGLCDSCRLRAKGFAEAGIADPTDYAVLRNPA
;
A
#
# COMPACT_ATOMS: atom_id res chain seq x y z
N MET A 1 -24.98 49.43 -26.64
CA MET A 1 -23.66 48.89 -27.01
C MET A 1 -22.85 48.74 -25.73
N LEU A 2 -22.83 47.57 -25.15
CA LEU A 2 -22.04 47.24 -23.94
C LEU A 2 -20.92 46.32 -24.41
N GLN A 3 -19.68 46.77 -24.27
CA GLN A 3 -18.49 46.00 -24.57
C GLN A 3 -18.23 45.00 -23.45
N LEU A 4 -18.23 43.69 -23.78
CA LEU A 4 -17.81 42.62 -22.92
C LEU A 4 -16.27 42.50 -22.93
N GLY A 5 -15.65 42.76 -21.78
CA GLY A 5 -14.22 42.60 -21.57
C GLY A 5 -13.84 41.10 -21.56
N ARG A 6 -12.74 40.77 -22.26
CA ARG A 6 -12.13 39.43 -22.28
C ARG A 6 -11.43 39.16 -20.95
N PRO A 7 -11.53 37.95 -20.39
CA PRO A 7 -10.72 37.54 -19.24
C PRO A 7 -9.26 37.28 -19.65
N SER A 8 -8.33 37.76 -18.84
CA SER A 8 -6.88 37.50 -18.95
C SER A 8 -6.52 36.08 -18.67
N PRO A 9 -5.48 35.48 -19.32
CA PRO A 9 -5.04 34.13 -19.06
C PRO A 9 -4.32 34.05 -17.72
N GLY A 10 -4.80 33.15 -16.84
CA GLY A 10 -4.21 32.84 -15.55
C GLY A 10 -2.80 32.25 -15.72
N ARG A 11 -1.87 32.76 -14.92
CA ARG A 11 -0.50 32.24 -14.80
C ARG A 11 -0.51 30.81 -14.22
N PRO A 12 0.32 29.91 -14.73
CA PRO A 12 0.49 28.59 -14.11
C PRO A 12 1.17 28.74 -12.74
N PHE A 13 0.61 28.06 -11.73
CA PHE A 13 1.21 27.91 -10.41
C PHE A 13 2.52 27.12 -10.55
N LEU A 14 3.64 27.82 -10.53
CA LEU A 14 4.96 27.23 -10.34
C LEU A 14 5.09 26.83 -8.87
N LEU A 15 5.01 25.52 -8.61
CA LEU A 15 5.42 24.92 -7.34
C LEU A 15 6.93 25.19 -7.16
N GLN A 16 7.27 26.19 -6.34
CA GLN A 16 8.61 26.41 -5.87
C GLN A 16 8.96 25.31 -4.86
N CYS A 17 9.68 24.29 -5.35
CA CYS A 17 10.31 23.28 -4.51
C CYS A 17 11.41 23.96 -3.67
N LEU A 18 11.12 24.27 -2.41
CA LEU A 18 12.12 24.69 -1.43
C LEU A 18 13.06 23.48 -1.18
N ARG A 19 14.19 23.48 -1.89
CA ARG A 19 15.32 22.58 -1.62
C ARG A 19 15.95 22.97 -0.28
N THR A 20 15.54 22.35 0.81
CA THR A 20 16.28 22.42 2.05
C THR A 20 17.48 21.47 1.96
N ARG A 21 18.65 21.97 2.37
CA ARG A 21 19.96 21.27 2.35
C ARG A 21 20.02 19.96 3.16
N ALA A 22 18.96 19.59 3.89
CA ALA A 22 18.87 18.34 4.66
C ALA A 22 18.56 17.10 3.77
N CYS A 23 18.00 17.27 2.56
CA CYS A 23 17.64 16.16 1.67
C CYS A 23 18.82 15.60 0.85
N ALA A 24 20.00 16.17 0.93
CA ALA A 24 21.15 15.77 0.12
C ALA A 24 22.05 14.71 0.81
N ALA A 25 21.88 14.46 2.11
CA ALA A 25 22.80 13.59 2.87
C ALA A 25 22.40 12.11 2.86
N SER A 26 21.13 11.75 2.55
CA SER A 26 20.66 10.36 2.57
C SER A 26 20.77 9.62 1.23
N ARG A 27 21.00 10.32 0.13
CA ARG A 27 21.22 9.70 -1.20
C ARG A 27 22.62 9.10 -1.41
N ALA A 28 23.48 9.12 -0.42
CA ALA A 28 24.89 8.78 -0.55
C ALA A 28 25.21 7.28 -0.70
N GLY A 29 24.25 6.40 -0.99
CA GLY A 29 24.50 4.95 -1.02
C GLY A 29 23.90 4.16 -2.17
N MET A 30 22.93 4.68 -2.95
CA MET A 30 22.33 3.89 -4.03
C MET A 30 22.92 4.32 -5.38
N SER A 31 23.57 3.37 -6.06
CA SER A 31 24.07 3.54 -7.43
C SER A 31 22.89 3.67 -8.41
N ASP A 32 23.02 4.53 -9.44
CA ASP A 32 22.07 4.60 -10.57
C ASP A 32 21.90 3.25 -11.30
N SER A 33 22.81 2.30 -11.05
CA SER A 33 22.77 0.92 -11.56
C SER A 33 21.98 -0.06 -10.68
N ALA A 34 21.45 0.38 -9.51
CA ALA A 34 20.65 -0.49 -8.65
C ALA A 34 19.33 -0.89 -9.35
N PRO A 35 18.84 -2.13 -9.15
CA PRO A 35 17.63 -2.60 -9.83
C PRO A 35 16.41 -1.80 -9.38
N ILE A 36 15.50 -1.55 -10.32
CA ILE A 36 14.19 -0.95 -10.03
C ILE A 36 13.24 -2.05 -9.60
N ALA A 37 12.43 -1.79 -8.58
CA ALA A 37 11.27 -2.60 -8.22
C ALA A 37 9.99 -1.75 -8.17
N ILE A 38 8.87 -2.35 -8.57
CA ILE A 38 7.55 -1.75 -8.36
C ILE A 38 7.06 -2.14 -6.96
N LEU A 39 6.66 -1.16 -6.17
CA LEU A 39 6.04 -1.36 -4.85
C LEU A 39 4.55 -1.01 -4.93
N LEU A 40 3.66 -1.98 -4.70
CA LEU A 40 2.26 -1.68 -4.47
C LEU A 40 2.09 -1.11 -3.06
N LEU A 41 1.87 0.20 -2.97
CA LEU A 41 1.87 0.96 -1.72
C LEU A 41 0.45 1.42 -1.36
N SER A 42 -0.13 0.83 -0.31
CA SER A 42 -1.47 1.20 0.19
C SER A 42 -1.44 2.27 1.29
N GLY A 43 -0.28 2.55 1.88
CA GLY A 43 -0.14 3.38 3.07
C GLY A 43 -0.37 2.64 4.39
N GLY A 44 -0.69 1.35 4.36
CA GLY A 44 -0.78 0.48 5.54
C GLY A 44 0.58 -0.01 6.03
N LEU A 45 0.61 -0.52 7.27
CA LEU A 45 1.82 -1.04 7.92
C LEU A 45 2.55 -2.08 7.06
N ASP A 46 1.80 -3.03 6.47
CA ASP A 46 2.37 -4.12 5.70
C ASP A 46 3.09 -3.60 4.45
N SER A 47 2.44 -2.75 3.66
CA SER A 47 3.05 -2.19 2.45
C SER A 47 4.25 -1.29 2.76
N MET A 48 4.23 -0.56 3.89
CA MET A 48 5.37 0.20 4.39
C MET A 48 6.54 -0.71 4.76
N THR A 49 6.29 -1.80 5.48
CA THR A 49 7.32 -2.76 5.89
C THR A 49 7.95 -3.43 4.67
N VAL A 50 7.14 -3.82 3.69
CA VAL A 50 7.62 -4.38 2.41
C VAL A 50 8.52 -3.38 1.67
N GLY A 51 8.13 -2.12 1.64
CA GLY A 51 8.97 -1.07 1.04
C GLY A 51 10.32 -0.91 1.74
N GLY A 52 10.34 -0.98 3.07
CA GLY A 52 11.57 -0.96 3.87
C GLY A 52 12.48 -2.15 3.56
N LEU A 53 11.92 -3.37 3.48
CA LEU A 53 12.64 -4.59 3.11
C LEU A 53 13.22 -4.51 1.69
N ALA A 54 12.47 -3.98 0.74
CA ALA A 54 12.95 -3.83 -0.63
C ALA A 54 14.11 -2.81 -0.71
N ARG A 55 14.06 -1.71 0.06
CA ARG A 55 15.18 -0.77 0.19
C ARG A 55 16.40 -1.41 0.81
N GLU A 56 16.24 -2.16 1.89
CA GLU A 56 17.34 -2.88 2.54
C GLU A 56 18.03 -3.86 1.57
N GLN A 57 17.26 -4.45 0.64
CA GLN A 57 17.77 -5.31 -0.44
C GLN A 57 18.43 -4.52 -1.58
N GLY A 58 18.47 -3.20 -1.50
CA GLY A 58 19.15 -2.35 -2.48
C GLY A 58 18.35 -1.96 -3.70
N TYR A 59 17.01 -2.14 -3.68
CA TYR A 59 16.15 -1.72 -4.80
C TYR A 59 15.88 -0.22 -4.80
N ARG A 60 15.85 0.36 -6.00
CA ARG A 60 15.25 1.68 -6.27
C ARG A 60 13.74 1.48 -6.40
N LEU A 61 12.95 2.17 -5.61
CA LEU A 61 11.51 1.92 -5.54
C LEU A 61 10.71 2.88 -6.42
N PHE A 62 9.85 2.31 -7.26
CA PHE A 62 8.75 3.00 -7.92
C PHE A 62 7.44 2.55 -7.26
N ALA A 63 6.78 3.44 -6.52
CA ALA A 63 5.60 3.11 -5.75
C ALA A 63 4.32 3.41 -6.52
N LEU A 64 3.42 2.43 -6.60
CA LEU A 64 2.07 2.57 -7.14
C LEU A 64 1.04 2.54 -6.02
N THR A 65 0.28 3.60 -5.88
CA THR A 65 -0.89 3.69 -5.01
C THR A 65 -2.14 3.76 -5.87
N ILE A 66 -3.16 2.98 -5.55
CA ILE A 66 -4.42 2.98 -6.29
C ILE A 66 -5.47 3.74 -5.47
N ASP A 67 -6.02 4.83 -6.04
CA ASP A 67 -7.25 5.47 -5.55
C ASP A 67 -8.43 4.71 -6.17
N TYR A 68 -8.88 3.63 -5.48
CA TYR A 68 -9.98 2.79 -5.99
C TYR A 68 -11.36 3.21 -5.48
N ARG A 69 -11.47 4.47 -5.03
CA ARG A 69 -12.66 5.02 -4.37
C ARG A 69 -12.96 4.31 -3.05
N GLN A 70 -11.89 3.90 -2.34
CA GLN A 70 -12.01 3.43 -0.97
C GLN A 70 -12.74 4.46 -0.09
N ARG A 71 -13.45 3.96 0.88
CA ARG A 71 -14.35 4.73 1.76
C ARG A 71 -13.67 5.97 2.38
N HIS A 72 -12.36 5.89 2.68
CA HIS A 72 -11.61 6.97 3.33
C HIS A 72 -10.32 7.31 2.60
N ARG A 73 -10.20 8.58 2.20
CA ARG A 73 -9.04 9.09 1.47
C ARG A 73 -7.77 9.23 2.33
N VAL A 74 -7.90 9.16 3.66
CA VAL A 74 -6.75 9.23 4.59
C VAL A 74 -5.68 8.17 4.31
N GLU A 75 -6.05 7.04 3.70
CA GLU A 75 -5.10 6.03 3.23
C GLU A 75 -4.14 6.58 2.16
N LEU A 76 -4.63 7.43 1.26
CA LEU A 76 -3.82 8.05 0.20
C LEU A 76 -2.80 9.03 0.79
N ASP A 77 -3.21 9.79 1.81
CA ASP A 77 -2.31 10.69 2.53
C ASP A 77 -1.25 9.90 3.31
N ALA A 78 -1.62 8.76 3.91
CA ALA A 78 -0.68 7.85 4.53
C ALA A 78 0.30 7.27 3.51
N ALA A 79 -0.18 6.84 2.33
CA ALA A 79 0.69 6.34 1.26
C ALA A 79 1.69 7.41 0.81
N ALA A 80 1.29 8.67 0.70
CA ALA A 80 2.20 9.76 0.35
C ALA A 80 3.27 10.00 1.42
N ARG A 81 2.90 9.97 2.73
CA ARG A 81 3.87 10.08 3.83
C ARG A 81 4.86 8.91 3.83
N VAL A 82 4.35 7.69 3.68
CA VAL A 82 5.19 6.48 3.63
C VAL A 82 6.11 6.50 2.41
N ALA A 83 5.61 6.91 1.23
CA ALA A 83 6.43 7.05 0.03
C ALA A 83 7.60 8.02 0.24
N ALA A 84 7.35 9.17 0.90
CA ALA A 84 8.38 10.14 1.24
C ALA A 84 9.40 9.58 2.24
N ALA A 85 8.95 8.87 3.29
CA ALA A 85 9.80 8.26 4.31
C ALA A 85 10.66 7.12 3.73
N LEU A 86 10.13 6.35 2.79
CA LEU A 86 10.86 5.33 2.05
C LEU A 86 11.75 5.90 0.94
N GLU A 87 11.74 7.22 0.72
CA GLU A 87 12.49 7.89 -0.34
C GLU A 87 12.29 7.24 -1.71
N VAL A 88 11.03 6.86 -2.03
CA VAL A 88 10.73 6.25 -3.32
C VAL A 88 11.08 7.23 -4.46
N GLU A 89 11.67 6.73 -5.52
CA GLU A 89 12.14 7.55 -6.63
C GLU A 89 10.99 8.12 -7.46
N ARG A 90 9.93 7.32 -7.62
CA ARG A 90 8.69 7.72 -8.29
C ARG A 90 7.48 7.22 -7.51
N HIS A 91 6.54 8.10 -7.22
CA HIS A 91 5.25 7.74 -6.63
C HIS A 91 4.13 8.12 -7.60
N VAL A 92 3.37 7.13 -8.04
CA VAL A 92 2.21 7.31 -8.91
C VAL A 92 0.96 6.96 -8.11
N VAL A 93 -0.01 7.87 -8.07
CA VAL A 93 -1.36 7.61 -7.55
C VAL A 93 -2.28 7.46 -8.75
N LEU A 94 -2.80 6.26 -8.97
CA LEU A 94 -3.64 5.94 -10.12
C LEU A 94 -5.12 5.87 -9.70
N PRO A 95 -6.01 6.70 -10.26
CA PRO A 95 -7.44 6.59 -9.99
C PRO A 95 -8.04 5.41 -10.74
N LEU A 96 -8.79 4.55 -10.01
CA LEU A 96 -9.48 3.39 -10.55
C LEU A 96 -10.78 3.16 -9.77
N ASP A 97 -11.92 3.53 -10.31
CA ASP A 97 -13.19 3.48 -9.61
C ASP A 97 -13.76 2.05 -9.53
N LEU A 98 -13.39 1.29 -8.48
CA LEU A 98 -13.94 -0.04 -8.20
C LEU A 98 -15.29 0.01 -7.47
N SER A 99 -15.73 1.17 -6.98
CA SER A 99 -17.04 1.30 -6.34
C SER A 99 -18.20 1.02 -7.30
N ARG A 100 -17.96 1.14 -8.61
CA ARG A 100 -18.93 0.80 -9.65
C ARG A 100 -19.29 -0.69 -9.72
N PHE A 101 -18.44 -1.55 -9.17
CA PHE A 101 -18.68 -2.99 -9.12
C PHE A 101 -19.40 -3.39 -7.83
N GLY A 102 -19.24 -2.62 -6.76
CA GLY A 102 -19.82 -2.91 -5.46
C GLY A 102 -19.28 -4.19 -4.81
N GLY A 103 -20.06 -4.77 -3.90
CA GLY A 103 -19.79 -6.09 -3.33
C GLY A 103 -18.78 -6.12 -2.18
N SER A 104 -18.35 -4.96 -1.64
CA SER A 104 -17.47 -4.89 -0.48
C SER A 104 -17.82 -3.72 0.43
N ALA A 105 -17.68 -3.91 1.74
CA ALA A 105 -17.82 -2.82 2.72
C ALA A 105 -16.78 -1.69 2.54
N LEU A 106 -15.74 -1.90 1.76
CA LEU A 106 -14.73 -0.88 1.46
C LEU A 106 -15.05 -0.03 0.23
N THR A 107 -15.99 -0.48 -0.62
CA THR A 107 -16.34 0.19 -1.88
C THR A 107 -17.82 0.44 -2.05
N ASP A 108 -18.65 -0.01 -1.11
CA ASP A 108 -20.12 0.09 -1.17
C ASP A 108 -20.67 0.61 0.17
N ALA A 109 -21.98 0.91 0.22
CA ALA A 109 -22.70 1.34 1.41
C ALA A 109 -23.05 0.14 2.35
N ILE A 110 -22.06 -0.69 2.62
CA ILE A 110 -22.14 -1.83 3.54
C ILE A 110 -21.37 -1.48 4.80
N ASP A 111 -21.92 -1.76 5.98
CA ASP A 111 -21.26 -1.47 7.23
C ASP A 111 -20.02 -2.36 7.43
N VAL A 112 -18.94 -1.75 7.92
CA VAL A 112 -17.73 -2.49 8.32
C VAL A 112 -18.00 -3.20 9.63
N PRO A 113 -17.86 -4.55 9.70
CA PRO A 113 -18.06 -5.31 10.93
C PRO A 113 -17.13 -4.84 12.06
N LYS A 114 -17.65 -4.84 13.28
CA LYS A 114 -16.93 -4.44 14.50
C LYS A 114 -16.92 -5.51 15.59
N ASP A 115 -17.46 -6.69 15.26
CA ASP A 115 -17.64 -7.79 16.24
C ASP A 115 -16.51 -8.85 16.19
N GLY A 116 -15.54 -8.67 15.30
CA GLY A 116 -14.40 -9.56 15.13
C GLY A 116 -14.36 -10.23 13.75
N VAL A 117 -13.29 -10.97 13.49
CA VAL A 117 -13.08 -11.70 12.23
C VAL A 117 -14.04 -12.88 12.17
N GLY A 118 -14.97 -12.86 11.22
CA GLY A 118 -15.90 -13.97 10.95
C GLY A 118 -15.24 -15.13 10.21
N GLU A 119 -15.94 -16.26 10.09
CA GLU A 119 -15.52 -17.37 9.24
C GLU A 119 -15.75 -17.05 7.76
N GLY A 120 -14.87 -17.53 6.87
CA GLY A 120 -14.99 -17.41 5.43
C GLY A 120 -14.37 -16.13 4.83
N ILE A 121 -14.87 -15.72 3.66
CA ILE A 121 -14.41 -14.51 2.97
C ILE A 121 -15.06 -13.29 3.64
N PRO A 122 -14.28 -12.36 4.22
CA PRO A 122 -14.84 -11.19 4.89
C PRO A 122 -15.57 -10.25 3.92
N VAL A 123 -16.61 -9.57 4.41
CA VAL A 123 -17.35 -8.55 3.64
C VAL A 123 -16.47 -7.35 3.20
N THR A 124 -15.31 -7.18 3.84
CA THR A 124 -14.28 -6.19 3.46
C THR A 124 -13.39 -6.65 2.29
N TYR A 125 -13.56 -7.87 1.80
CA TYR A 125 -12.89 -8.31 0.58
C TYR A 125 -13.43 -7.54 -0.63
N VAL A 126 -12.57 -6.83 -1.33
CA VAL A 126 -12.90 -6.20 -2.61
C VAL A 126 -12.62 -7.22 -3.72
N PRO A 127 -13.64 -7.63 -4.50
CA PRO A 127 -13.49 -8.71 -5.48
C PRO A 127 -12.32 -8.51 -6.44
N ALA A 128 -11.42 -9.48 -6.49
CA ALA A 128 -10.23 -9.53 -7.36
C ALA A 128 -9.31 -8.30 -7.28
N ARG A 129 -9.32 -7.57 -6.16
CA ARG A 129 -8.57 -6.31 -6.01
C ARG A 129 -7.08 -6.49 -6.27
N ASN A 130 -6.44 -7.49 -5.65
CA ASN A 130 -5.01 -7.70 -5.82
C ASN A 130 -4.67 -8.19 -7.23
N THR A 131 -5.56 -8.95 -7.89
CA THR A 131 -5.41 -9.33 -9.30
C THR A 131 -5.33 -8.08 -10.19
N ILE A 132 -6.26 -7.15 -10.03
CA ILE A 132 -6.31 -5.89 -10.78
C ILE A 132 -5.07 -5.05 -10.50
N PHE A 133 -4.71 -4.87 -9.22
CA PHE A 133 -3.58 -4.05 -8.82
C PHE A 133 -2.25 -4.62 -9.28
N LEU A 134 -2.04 -5.93 -9.18
CA LEU A 134 -0.86 -6.59 -9.71
C LEU A 134 -0.76 -6.47 -11.23
N SER A 135 -1.89 -6.50 -11.95
CA SER A 135 -1.88 -6.30 -13.40
C SER A 135 -1.42 -4.89 -13.78
N LEU A 136 -1.81 -3.86 -13.01
CA LEU A 136 -1.33 -2.50 -13.20
C LEU A 136 0.17 -2.38 -12.85
N CYS A 137 0.61 -3.02 -11.77
CA CYS A 137 2.03 -3.09 -11.41
C CYS A 137 2.84 -3.79 -12.50
N LEU A 138 2.33 -4.89 -13.08
CA LEU A 138 2.97 -5.64 -14.15
C LEU A 138 3.19 -4.77 -15.40
N GLY A 139 2.15 -4.04 -15.84
CA GLY A 139 2.28 -3.14 -16.98
C GLY A 139 3.31 -2.02 -16.72
N TRP A 140 3.34 -1.48 -15.48
CA TRP A 140 4.33 -0.46 -15.15
C TRP A 140 5.73 -1.05 -14.98
N ALA A 141 5.88 -2.25 -14.43
CA ALA A 141 7.15 -2.96 -14.33
C ALA A 141 7.79 -3.14 -15.72
N GLU A 142 7.01 -3.62 -16.69
CA GLU A 142 7.47 -3.78 -18.06
C GLU A 142 7.90 -2.44 -18.70
N ALA A 143 7.12 -1.38 -18.53
CA ALA A 143 7.43 -0.06 -19.04
C ALA A 143 8.67 0.58 -18.37
N ALA A 144 8.94 0.23 -17.11
CA ALA A 144 10.08 0.73 -16.32
C ALA A 144 11.34 -0.14 -16.44
N GLY A 145 11.24 -1.30 -17.08
CA GLY A 145 12.32 -2.29 -17.12
C GLY A 145 12.60 -2.95 -15.77
N ALA A 146 11.59 -3.04 -14.91
CA ALA A 146 11.67 -3.70 -13.59
C ALA A 146 11.25 -5.17 -13.72
N SER A 147 11.95 -6.06 -13.02
CA SER A 147 11.63 -7.50 -12.95
C SER A 147 10.96 -7.93 -11.65
N ASP A 148 10.94 -7.05 -10.65
CA ASP A 148 10.45 -7.37 -9.33
C ASP A 148 9.29 -6.44 -8.94
N ILE A 149 8.19 -7.04 -8.45
CA ILE A 149 7.02 -6.35 -7.92
C ILE A 149 6.84 -6.76 -6.46
N PHE A 150 6.86 -5.79 -5.56
CA PHE A 150 6.68 -6.02 -4.13
C PHE A 150 5.23 -5.71 -3.71
N ILE A 151 4.62 -6.64 -2.95
CA ILE A 151 3.26 -6.51 -2.42
C ILE A 151 3.18 -6.98 -0.97
N GLY A 152 2.46 -6.24 -0.14
CA GLY A 152 2.27 -6.50 1.29
C GLY A 152 1.11 -7.46 1.58
N VAL A 153 1.04 -8.60 0.91
CA VAL A 153 0.07 -9.65 1.23
C VAL A 153 0.54 -10.48 2.42
N ASN A 154 -0.42 -10.87 3.25
CA ASN A 154 -0.23 -11.75 4.40
C ASN A 154 -1.30 -12.85 4.38
N ALA A 155 -0.87 -14.12 4.41
CA ALA A 155 -1.77 -15.26 4.35
C ALA A 155 -2.23 -15.73 5.74
N LEU A 156 -1.51 -15.37 6.82
CA LEU A 156 -1.84 -15.81 8.19
C LEU A 156 -2.98 -14.98 8.78
N ASP A 157 -2.92 -13.64 8.65
CA ASP A 157 -3.90 -12.75 9.26
C ASP A 157 -5.19 -12.61 8.42
N TYR A 158 -5.06 -12.75 7.09
CA TYR A 158 -6.15 -12.61 6.12
C TYR A 158 -6.31 -13.84 5.24
N SER A 159 -6.33 -15.04 5.85
CA SER A 159 -6.52 -16.32 5.15
C SER A 159 -7.81 -16.39 4.31
N GLY A 160 -8.80 -15.53 4.63
CA GLY A 160 -10.05 -15.40 3.88
C GLY A 160 -9.94 -14.73 2.51
N TYR A 161 -8.85 -14.01 2.22
CA TYR A 161 -8.71 -13.33 0.92
C TYR A 161 -8.04 -14.27 -0.11
N PRO A 162 -8.79 -14.72 -1.15
CA PRO A 162 -8.25 -15.67 -2.13
C PRO A 162 -7.01 -15.16 -2.85
N ASP A 163 -6.97 -13.85 -3.12
CA ASP A 163 -5.90 -13.15 -3.84
C ASP A 163 -4.73 -12.67 -2.95
N CYS A 164 -4.59 -13.29 -1.75
CA CYS A 164 -3.43 -13.14 -0.87
C CYS A 164 -2.66 -14.47 -0.67
N ARG A 165 -3.11 -15.57 -1.29
CA ARG A 165 -2.55 -16.91 -1.09
C ARG A 165 -1.33 -17.17 -1.95
N PRO A 166 -0.38 -18.02 -1.51
CA PRO A 166 0.80 -18.38 -2.32
C PRO A 166 0.46 -18.93 -3.70
N ASP A 167 -0.57 -19.79 -3.81
CA ASP A 167 -0.98 -20.39 -5.08
C ASP A 167 -1.44 -19.31 -6.09
N PHE A 168 -2.14 -18.27 -5.61
CA PHE A 168 -2.51 -17.13 -6.45
C PHE A 168 -1.27 -16.39 -6.96
N ILE A 169 -0.29 -16.14 -6.09
CA ILE A 169 0.96 -15.45 -6.46
C ILE A 169 1.70 -16.23 -7.55
N HIS A 170 1.86 -17.54 -7.39
CA HIS A 170 2.51 -18.40 -8.39
C HIS A 170 1.75 -18.41 -9.73
N ALA A 171 0.41 -18.55 -9.67
CA ALA A 171 -0.41 -18.51 -10.89
C ALA A 171 -0.31 -17.16 -11.62
N PHE A 172 -0.20 -16.05 -10.84
CA PHE A 172 -0.01 -14.71 -11.42
C PHE A 172 1.37 -14.57 -12.10
N GLU A 173 2.44 -15.10 -11.50
CA GLU A 173 3.78 -15.13 -12.12
C GLU A 173 3.78 -15.95 -13.42
N ASP A 174 3.09 -17.09 -13.44
CA ASP A 174 2.94 -17.91 -14.65
C ASP A 174 2.16 -17.16 -15.76
N MET A 175 1.09 -16.49 -15.39
CA MET A 175 0.33 -15.62 -16.31
C MET A 175 1.22 -14.49 -16.84
N ALA A 176 1.98 -13.81 -15.98
CA ALA A 176 2.87 -12.71 -16.36
C ALA A 176 3.92 -13.17 -17.39
N ARG A 177 4.47 -14.37 -17.22
CA ARG A 177 5.43 -14.98 -18.17
C ARG A 177 4.83 -15.17 -19.58
N LEU A 178 3.52 -15.43 -19.67
CA LEU A 178 2.83 -15.63 -20.94
C LEU A 178 2.32 -14.33 -21.57
N ALA A 179 2.00 -13.34 -20.73
CA ALA A 179 1.25 -12.15 -21.12
C ALA A 179 2.13 -10.91 -21.38
N THR A 180 3.44 -10.98 -21.11
CA THR A 180 4.35 -9.84 -21.26
C THR A 180 5.40 -10.07 -22.34
N LYS A 181 5.88 -8.98 -22.95
CA LYS A 181 7.00 -9.05 -23.90
C LYS A 181 8.24 -9.64 -23.22
N ALA A 182 8.57 -9.17 -22.01
CA ALA A 182 9.70 -9.67 -21.24
C ALA A 182 9.61 -11.19 -21.04
N GLY A 183 8.42 -11.72 -20.68
CA GLY A 183 8.18 -13.14 -20.49
C GLY A 183 8.37 -13.95 -21.78
N VAL A 184 7.86 -13.46 -22.91
CA VAL A 184 8.01 -14.12 -24.24
C VAL A 184 9.47 -14.10 -24.69
N GLU A 185 10.24 -13.09 -24.35
CA GLU A 185 11.67 -12.97 -24.65
C GLU A 185 12.57 -13.75 -23.66
N GLY A 186 12.00 -14.56 -22.77
CA GLY A 186 12.73 -15.42 -21.82
C GLY A 186 13.06 -14.73 -20.48
N GLY A 187 12.59 -13.51 -20.25
CA GLY A 187 12.67 -12.83 -18.96
C GLY A 187 11.64 -13.37 -17.97
N ARG A 188 11.75 -12.91 -16.72
CA ARG A 188 10.83 -13.29 -15.64
C ARG A 188 10.44 -12.07 -14.83
N THR A 189 9.15 -11.95 -14.52
CA THR A 189 8.65 -11.06 -13.47
C THR A 189 8.45 -11.87 -12.19
N THR A 190 8.98 -11.37 -11.08
CA THR A 190 8.86 -12.01 -9.76
C THR A 190 7.98 -11.17 -8.86
N ILE A 191 6.98 -11.80 -8.25
CA ILE A 191 6.11 -11.16 -7.25
C ILE A 191 6.69 -11.43 -5.87
N ARG A 192 7.29 -10.41 -5.28
CA ARG A 192 7.92 -10.47 -3.95
C ARG A 192 6.89 -10.27 -2.86
N THR A 193 6.70 -11.29 -2.03
CA THR A 193 5.73 -11.30 -0.92
C THR A 193 6.43 -11.61 0.41
N PRO A 194 7.35 -10.74 0.88
CA PRO A 194 8.21 -11.07 2.02
C PRO A 194 7.45 -11.30 3.33
N LEU A 195 6.21 -10.82 3.44
CA LEU A 195 5.38 -10.94 4.65
C LEU A 195 4.39 -12.11 4.61
N ILE A 196 4.37 -12.91 3.54
CA ILE A 196 3.27 -13.86 3.29
C ILE A 196 3.08 -14.90 4.40
N ALA A 197 4.15 -15.28 5.09
CA ALA A 197 4.16 -16.24 6.19
C ALA A 197 4.46 -15.60 7.56
N MET A 198 4.38 -14.26 7.68
CA MET A 198 4.65 -13.55 8.93
C MET A 198 3.35 -13.27 9.69
N SER A 199 3.36 -13.41 11.02
CA SER A 199 2.28 -12.89 11.87
C SER A 199 2.33 -11.37 11.96
N LYS A 200 1.24 -10.73 12.39
CA LYS A 200 1.20 -9.26 12.57
C LYS A 200 2.24 -8.79 13.59
N ALA A 201 2.52 -9.62 14.61
CA ALA A 201 3.59 -9.34 15.57
C ALA A 201 4.97 -9.31 14.90
N GLN A 202 5.25 -10.28 14.03
CA GLN A 202 6.51 -10.31 13.28
C GLN A 202 6.63 -9.12 12.32
N ILE A 203 5.53 -8.71 11.67
CA ILE A 203 5.50 -7.54 10.79
C ILE A 203 5.77 -6.25 11.58
N ALA A 204 5.16 -6.09 12.78
CA ALA A 204 5.41 -4.93 13.65
C ALA A 204 6.88 -4.89 14.11
N ALA A 205 7.43 -6.04 14.52
CA ALA A 205 8.83 -6.15 14.91
C ALA A 205 9.79 -5.83 13.74
N GLU A 206 9.45 -6.29 12.55
CA GLU A 206 10.25 -6.04 11.36
C GLU A 206 10.22 -4.55 10.94
N ALA A 207 9.05 -3.91 11.02
CA ALA A 207 8.94 -2.46 10.81
C ALA A 207 9.84 -1.68 11.80
N ALA A 208 9.82 -2.06 13.08
CA ALA A 208 10.67 -1.46 14.11
C ALA A 208 12.16 -1.72 13.84
N ARG A 209 12.54 -2.94 13.46
CA ARG A 209 13.93 -3.31 13.08
C ARG A 209 14.46 -2.43 11.94
N LEU A 210 13.60 -2.15 10.97
CA LEU A 210 13.92 -1.29 9.82
C LEU A 210 13.92 0.20 10.16
N GLY A 211 13.61 0.59 11.40
CA GLY A 211 13.53 1.99 11.83
C GLY A 211 12.35 2.76 11.23
N LEU A 212 11.30 2.06 10.80
CA LEU A 212 10.12 2.68 10.20
C LEU A 212 9.17 3.20 11.29
N ASP A 213 8.71 4.44 11.13
CA ASP A 213 7.69 5.02 12.01
C ASP A 213 6.31 4.48 11.64
N ALA A 214 5.82 3.50 12.42
CA ALA A 214 4.50 2.91 12.22
C ALA A 214 3.34 3.92 12.37
N GLY A 215 3.56 5.07 13.01
CA GLY A 215 2.58 6.15 13.11
C GLY A 215 2.26 6.82 11.77
N MET A 216 3.13 6.69 10.76
CA MET A 216 2.87 7.20 9.42
C MET A 216 1.85 6.34 8.65
N SER A 217 1.67 5.07 9.05
CA SER A 217 0.80 4.13 8.36
C SER A 217 -0.66 4.23 8.82
N TRP A 218 -1.58 3.85 7.93
CA TRP A 218 -3.01 3.83 8.20
C TRP A 218 -3.57 2.41 8.09
N SER A 219 -4.36 1.98 9.07
CA SER A 219 -4.93 0.63 9.09
C SER A 219 -6.47 0.60 9.17
N CYS A 220 -7.11 1.65 9.67
CA CYS A 220 -8.54 1.63 9.99
C CYS A 220 -9.42 1.64 8.73
N TYR A 221 -10.36 0.70 8.66
CA TYR A 221 -11.36 0.62 7.60
C TYR A 221 -12.56 1.56 7.80
N ASP A 222 -12.80 2.02 9.03
CA ASP A 222 -13.95 2.85 9.39
C ASP A 222 -13.57 3.83 10.50
N PRO A 223 -12.77 4.89 10.16
CA PRO A 223 -12.32 5.87 11.12
C PRO A 223 -13.47 6.72 11.68
N THR A 224 -13.22 7.35 12.81
CA THR A 224 -14.11 8.35 13.39
C THR A 224 -14.13 9.63 12.55
N PRO A 225 -15.14 10.51 12.72
CA PRO A 225 -15.19 11.78 12.00
C PRO A 225 -13.98 12.71 12.22
N ASP A 226 -13.33 12.60 13.39
CA ASP A 226 -12.08 13.30 13.73
C ASP A 226 -10.80 12.55 13.30
N LEU A 227 -10.96 11.59 12.38
CA LEU A 227 -9.88 10.81 11.76
C LEU A 227 -9.01 10.03 12.75
N LYS A 228 -9.62 9.47 13.81
CA LYS A 228 -8.96 8.46 14.66
C LYS A 228 -9.26 7.06 14.14
N HIS A 229 -8.36 6.13 14.43
CA HIS A 229 -8.64 4.71 14.20
C HIS A 229 -9.78 4.25 15.12
N CYS A 230 -10.81 3.58 14.58
CA CYS A 230 -11.98 3.18 15.39
C CYS A 230 -11.65 2.20 16.53
N GLY A 231 -10.56 1.42 16.41
CA GLY A 231 -10.17 0.40 17.39
C GLY A 231 -11.02 -0.87 17.39
N LEU A 232 -12.04 -0.95 16.54
CA LEU A 232 -13.05 -2.00 16.55
C LEU A 232 -13.07 -2.88 15.29
N CYS A 233 -12.72 -2.33 14.13
CA CYS A 233 -12.66 -3.11 12.88
C CYS A 233 -11.51 -4.12 12.93
N ASP A 234 -11.59 -5.16 12.09
CA ASP A 234 -10.60 -6.25 12.07
C ASP A 234 -9.18 -5.76 11.91
N SER A 235 -8.96 -4.79 11.01
CA SER A 235 -7.63 -4.23 10.78
C SER A 235 -7.07 -3.51 12.02
N CYS A 236 -7.90 -2.76 12.75
CA CYS A 236 -7.48 -2.14 14.02
C CYS A 236 -7.15 -3.18 15.09
N ARG A 237 -8.00 -4.22 15.23
CA ARG A 237 -7.79 -5.30 16.20
C ARG A 237 -6.53 -6.10 15.91
N LEU A 238 -6.33 -6.50 14.65
CA LEU A 238 -5.13 -7.23 14.22
C LEU A 238 -3.86 -6.39 14.44
N ARG A 239 -3.91 -5.10 14.13
CA ARG A 239 -2.79 -4.19 14.39
C ARG A 239 -2.48 -4.10 15.87
N ALA A 240 -3.45 -3.73 16.72
CA ALA A 240 -3.25 -3.59 18.16
C ALA A 240 -2.75 -4.87 18.81
N LYS A 241 -3.32 -6.03 18.42
CA LYS A 241 -2.88 -7.35 18.87
C LYS A 241 -1.43 -7.62 18.45
N GLY A 242 -1.08 -7.37 17.19
CA GLY A 242 0.27 -7.61 16.67
C GLY A 242 1.34 -6.77 17.39
N PHE A 243 1.08 -5.50 17.66
CA PHE A 243 1.99 -4.65 18.44
C PHE A 243 2.12 -5.12 19.89
N ALA A 244 1.00 -5.51 20.53
CA ALA A 244 1.02 -6.05 21.89
C ALA A 244 1.81 -7.35 22.00
N GLU A 245 1.60 -8.29 21.07
CA GLU A 245 2.33 -9.58 21.01
C GLU A 245 3.83 -9.38 20.70
N ALA A 246 4.18 -8.35 19.91
CA ALA A 246 5.57 -7.99 19.65
C ALA A 246 6.24 -7.28 20.84
N GLY A 247 5.50 -6.86 21.86
CA GLY A 247 6.01 -6.07 22.99
C GLY A 247 6.46 -4.67 22.57
N ILE A 248 5.89 -4.12 21.50
CA ILE A 248 6.22 -2.80 20.94
C ILE A 248 5.03 -1.85 21.14
N ALA A 249 5.29 -0.62 21.55
CA ALA A 249 4.24 0.39 21.68
C ALA A 249 3.64 0.72 20.29
N ASP A 250 2.32 0.61 20.15
CA ASP A 250 1.62 1.04 18.93
C ASP A 250 1.42 2.57 18.97
N PRO A 251 1.96 3.34 18.05
CA PRO A 251 1.81 4.79 18.01
C PRO A 251 0.43 5.26 17.52
N THR A 252 -0.48 4.34 17.24
CA THR A 252 -1.80 4.65 16.67
C THR A 252 -2.74 5.30 17.70
N ASP A 253 -3.38 6.42 17.31
CA ASP A 253 -4.45 7.05 18.10
C ASP A 253 -5.78 6.33 17.84
N TYR A 254 -6.20 5.50 18.80
CA TYR A 254 -7.46 4.76 18.75
C TYR A 254 -8.56 5.52 19.49
N ALA A 255 -9.75 5.65 18.89
CA ALA A 255 -10.94 6.21 19.54
C ALA A 255 -11.44 5.30 20.68
N VAL A 256 -11.42 3.99 20.46
CA VAL A 256 -11.75 2.97 21.47
C VAL A 256 -10.74 1.84 21.32
N LEU A 257 -10.02 1.50 22.39
CA LEU A 257 -9.21 0.30 22.44
C LEU A 257 -9.91 -0.70 23.37
N ARG A 258 -10.57 -1.71 22.81
CA ARG A 258 -10.95 -2.88 23.60
C ARG A 258 -9.71 -3.77 23.65
N ASN A 259 -9.17 -3.99 24.86
CA ASN A 259 -8.09 -4.96 25.05
C ASN A 259 -8.45 -6.25 24.33
N PRO A 260 -7.56 -6.79 23.45
CA PRO A 260 -7.78 -8.11 22.87
C PRO A 260 -7.85 -9.12 24.03
N ALA A 261 -8.98 -9.84 24.08
CA ALA A 261 -9.16 -10.95 25.00
C ALA A 261 -8.26 -12.13 24.59
#